data_8cbc481e93380fb2af69e40326011cab
#
_entry.id   8cbc481e93380fb2af69e40326011cab
#
_cell.length_a   1.000
_cell.length_b   1.000
_cell.length_c   1.000
_cell.angle_alpha   90.00
_cell.angle_beta   90.00
_cell.angle_gamma   90.00
#
_symmetry.space_group_name_H-M   'P 1'
#
loop_
_entity.id
_entity.type
_entity.pdbx_description
1 polymer ?
#
loop_
_entity_poly.entity_id
_entity_poly.type
_entity_poly.pdbx_seq_one_letter_code
_entity_poly.pdbx_strand_id
1 'polypeptide(L)'
;MTIRTGVRRRAHIDLSVIRSTAASLATPLPDCAADLRADAYGHGLIPVARALTDAGVGGFVVSRVEDAAAIADAGLPVETTVATHPATAAEDRALLGPALLGLDPARPSAPAMRLEGEVIAVKRVPAHRGVSYGYTYRTERPSTLVLVALGYADGILRVASNKAPVKVGATTGRITGRIAMDQFVVDLGDDSAEPGDAVILFGDAALGEPTVLDWADALGVAAPVITSRLGRRIERTYSE
;
A
#
# COMPACT_ATOMS: atom_id res chain seq x y z
N MET A 1 -0.05 13.16 -32.57
CA MET A 1 0.45 12.08 -31.70
C MET A 1 -0.19 12.28 -30.34
N THR A 2 -1.25 11.54 -30.02
CA THR A 2 -1.93 11.63 -28.73
C THR A 2 -1.09 10.85 -27.72
N ILE A 3 -0.42 11.55 -26.83
CA ILE A 3 0.23 10.92 -25.67
C ILE A 3 -0.90 10.37 -24.81
N ARG A 4 -1.08 9.06 -24.74
CA ARG A 4 -1.92 8.45 -23.71
C ARG A 4 -1.33 8.85 -22.35
N THR A 5 -2.09 9.55 -21.54
CA THR A 5 -1.78 9.71 -20.13
C THR A 5 -1.49 8.34 -19.52
N GLY A 6 -0.45 8.25 -18.70
CA GLY A 6 0.11 6.99 -18.23
C GLY A 6 -0.92 6.06 -17.60
N VAL A 7 -0.59 4.78 -17.60
CA VAL A 7 -1.38 3.71 -16.97
C VAL A 7 -1.55 4.00 -15.47
N ARG A 8 -2.75 3.76 -14.93
CA ARG A 8 -3.05 3.98 -13.51
C ARG A 8 -2.22 3.06 -12.62
N ARG A 9 -1.44 3.68 -11.75
CA ARG A 9 -0.68 3.07 -10.65
C ARG A 9 -0.80 4.03 -9.48
N ARG A 10 -1.78 3.83 -8.61
CA ARG A 10 -2.14 4.83 -7.61
C ARG A 10 -2.26 4.23 -6.22
N ALA A 11 -1.65 4.92 -5.25
CA ALA A 11 -1.93 4.75 -3.83
C ALA A 11 -2.76 5.97 -3.37
N HIS A 12 -3.99 5.74 -3.00
CA HIS A 12 -4.85 6.74 -2.39
C HIS A 12 -4.71 6.66 -0.88
N ILE A 13 -4.35 7.76 -0.24
CA ILE A 13 -4.13 7.88 1.21
C ILE A 13 -5.21 8.78 1.80
N ASP A 14 -5.95 8.25 2.77
CA ASP A 14 -6.96 8.99 3.52
C ASP A 14 -6.34 9.56 4.81
N LEU A 15 -6.10 10.87 4.80
CA LEU A 15 -5.50 11.59 5.93
C LEU A 15 -6.48 11.72 7.09
N SER A 16 -7.80 11.72 6.84
CA SER A 16 -8.82 11.75 7.90
C SER A 16 -8.79 10.47 8.74
N VAL A 17 -8.56 9.32 8.11
CA VAL A 17 -8.36 8.04 8.79
C VAL A 17 -7.14 8.09 9.70
N ILE A 18 -6.03 8.66 9.25
CA ILE A 18 -4.80 8.80 10.05
C ILE A 18 -5.06 9.66 11.29
N ARG A 19 -5.71 10.84 11.13
CA ARG A 19 -6.05 11.73 12.24
C ARG A 19 -6.96 11.06 13.25
N SER A 20 -8.04 10.44 12.80
CA SER A 20 -9.00 9.76 13.69
C SER A 20 -8.39 8.56 14.40
N THR A 21 -7.52 7.81 13.73
CA THR A 21 -6.79 6.70 14.33
C THR A 21 -5.82 7.19 15.40
N ALA A 22 -5.07 8.27 15.13
CA ALA A 22 -4.19 8.86 16.16
C ALA A 22 -4.95 9.21 17.42
N ALA A 23 -6.09 9.90 17.30
CA ALA A 23 -6.95 10.26 18.42
C ALA A 23 -7.51 9.05 19.20
N SER A 24 -7.70 7.91 18.53
CA SER A 24 -8.20 6.68 19.15
C SER A 24 -7.12 5.86 19.86
N LEU A 25 -5.87 5.95 19.39
CA LEU A 25 -4.77 5.12 19.89
C LEU A 25 -4.14 5.66 21.18
N ALA A 26 -4.15 6.97 21.38
CA ALA A 26 -3.50 7.61 22.52
C ALA A 26 -4.10 8.97 22.88
N THR A 27 -4.12 9.27 24.18
CA THR A 27 -4.45 10.57 24.75
C THR A 27 -3.59 10.81 26.01
N PRO A 28 -2.99 11.99 26.17
CA PRO A 28 -3.00 13.13 25.27
C PRO A 28 -2.00 12.97 24.10
N LEU A 29 -2.41 13.38 22.90
CA LEU A 29 -1.57 13.33 21.69
C LEU A 29 -0.26 14.15 21.78
N PRO A 30 -0.20 15.31 22.49
CA PRO A 30 1.06 16.02 22.68
C PRO A 30 2.16 15.20 23.38
N ASP A 31 1.80 14.17 24.14
CA ASP A 31 2.76 13.28 24.82
C ASP A 31 3.13 12.07 23.95
N CYS A 32 2.70 12.07 22.67
CA CYS A 32 2.99 11.00 21.73
C CYS A 32 3.99 11.46 20.65
N ALA A 33 4.76 10.49 20.14
CA ALA A 33 5.57 10.65 18.95
C ALA A 33 5.11 9.66 17.85
N ALA A 34 4.97 10.13 16.61
CA ALA A 34 4.62 9.27 15.49
C ALA A 34 5.88 8.76 14.77
N ASP A 35 5.94 7.46 14.51
CA ASP A 35 6.99 6.84 13.71
C ASP A 35 6.70 7.06 12.21
N LEU A 36 7.45 7.97 11.60
CA LEU A 36 7.33 8.36 10.19
C LEU A 36 8.48 7.84 9.32
N ARG A 37 9.23 6.87 9.80
CA ARG A 37 10.33 6.27 9.04
C ARG A 37 9.83 5.65 7.74
N ALA A 38 10.75 5.47 6.78
CA ALA A 38 10.47 4.90 5.46
C ALA A 38 9.31 5.62 4.73
N ASP A 39 9.36 6.96 4.68
CA ASP A 39 8.33 7.80 4.03
C ASP A 39 6.93 7.59 4.65
N ALA A 40 6.85 7.59 6.00
CA ALA A 40 5.64 7.19 6.75
C ALA A 40 5.12 5.81 6.29
N TYR A 41 6.01 4.82 6.26
CA TYR A 41 5.72 3.48 5.74
C TYR A 41 5.15 3.48 4.31
N GLY A 42 5.64 4.39 3.47
CA GLY A 42 5.23 4.55 2.07
C GLY A 42 3.97 5.38 1.85
N HIS A 43 3.40 5.98 2.90
CA HIS A 43 2.19 6.82 2.81
C HIS A 43 2.49 8.28 2.43
N GLY A 44 3.77 8.68 2.42
CA GLY A 44 4.20 10.05 2.12
C GLY A 44 4.47 10.87 3.39
N LEU A 45 5.75 11.15 3.63
CA LEU A 45 6.24 11.79 4.84
C LEU A 45 5.52 13.10 5.17
N ILE A 46 5.53 14.05 4.25
CA ILE A 46 5.04 15.41 4.53
C ILE A 46 3.52 15.49 4.68
N PRO A 47 2.68 14.87 3.80
CA PRO A 47 1.24 14.86 4.01
C PRO A 47 0.82 14.21 5.33
N VAL A 48 1.45 13.08 5.69
CA VAL A 48 1.14 12.39 6.96
C VAL A 48 1.61 13.22 8.17
N ALA A 49 2.83 13.78 8.11
CA ALA A 49 3.33 14.66 9.18
C ALA A 49 2.41 15.86 9.40
N ARG A 50 1.92 16.50 8.33
CA ARG A 50 0.97 17.61 8.41
C ARG A 50 -0.34 17.19 9.08
N ALA A 51 -0.94 16.08 8.62
CA ALA A 51 -2.18 15.56 9.20
C ALA A 51 -2.04 15.25 10.70
N LEU A 52 -0.88 14.73 11.14
CA LEU A 52 -0.62 14.42 12.54
C LEU A 52 -0.29 15.67 13.38
N THR A 53 0.36 16.69 12.78
CA THR A 53 0.53 18.01 13.38
C THR A 53 -0.82 18.65 13.69
N ASP A 54 -1.73 18.63 12.69
CA ASP A 54 -3.09 19.18 12.83
C ASP A 54 -3.91 18.41 13.89
N ALA A 55 -3.63 17.12 14.07
CA ALA A 55 -4.22 16.32 15.14
C ALA A 55 -3.61 16.58 16.53
N GLY A 56 -2.48 17.29 16.61
CA GLY A 56 -1.82 17.65 17.87
C GLY A 56 -0.79 16.63 18.38
N VAL A 57 -0.24 15.77 17.51
CA VAL A 57 0.85 14.87 17.88
C VAL A 57 2.11 15.68 18.22
N GLY A 58 2.74 15.40 19.37
CA GLY A 58 3.81 16.22 19.93
C GLY A 58 5.21 15.95 19.39
N GLY A 59 5.44 14.84 18.66
CA GLY A 59 6.77 14.52 18.16
C GLY A 59 6.73 13.60 16.94
N PHE A 60 7.82 13.59 16.17
CA PHE A 60 8.04 12.65 15.07
C PHE A 60 9.36 11.90 15.22
N VAL A 61 9.39 10.68 14.72
CA VAL A 61 10.59 9.87 14.61
C VAL A 61 10.84 9.55 13.15
N VAL A 62 12.02 9.89 12.65
CA VAL A 62 12.49 9.57 11.29
C VAL A 62 13.83 8.86 11.34
N SER A 63 14.26 8.22 10.26
CA SER A 63 15.54 7.50 10.20
C SER A 63 16.66 8.28 9.52
N ARG A 64 16.35 9.43 8.89
CA ARG A 64 17.29 10.20 8.09
C ARG A 64 17.24 11.68 8.46
N VAL A 65 18.40 12.32 8.43
CA VAL A 65 18.51 13.78 8.68
C VAL A 65 17.77 14.57 7.59
N GLU A 66 17.79 14.08 6.34
CA GLU A 66 17.09 14.71 5.22
C GLU A 66 15.57 14.70 5.40
N ASP A 67 15.02 13.65 6.03
CA ASP A 67 13.59 13.57 6.34
C ASP A 67 13.21 14.57 7.43
N ALA A 68 14.06 14.76 8.45
CA ALA A 68 13.86 15.79 9.48
C ALA A 68 13.96 17.20 8.88
N ALA A 69 14.93 17.43 8.00
CA ALA A 69 15.06 18.70 7.28
C ALA A 69 13.82 18.99 6.42
N ALA A 70 13.29 17.99 5.70
CA ALA A 70 12.08 18.14 4.89
C ALA A 70 10.84 18.51 5.72
N ILE A 71 10.71 17.95 6.94
CA ILE A 71 9.64 18.31 7.89
C ILE A 71 9.77 19.77 8.33
N ALA A 72 11.00 20.20 8.67
CA ALA A 72 11.28 21.57 9.06
C ALA A 72 11.01 22.56 7.91
N ASP A 73 11.47 22.24 6.69
CA ASP A 73 11.25 23.04 5.48
C ASP A 73 9.76 23.14 5.11
N ALA A 74 8.96 22.14 5.47
CA ALA A 74 7.51 22.17 5.31
C ALA A 74 6.80 23.07 6.34
N GLY A 75 7.56 23.70 7.27
CA GLY A 75 7.06 24.62 8.29
C GLY A 75 6.26 23.93 9.40
N LEU A 76 6.51 22.64 9.68
CA LEU A 76 5.81 21.90 10.71
C LEU A 76 6.53 22.10 12.07
N PRO A 77 5.88 22.75 13.07
CA PRO A 77 6.51 23.10 14.35
C PRO A 77 6.47 21.93 15.34
N VAL A 78 6.88 20.74 14.91
CA VAL A 78 6.85 19.52 15.71
C VAL A 78 8.27 19.02 15.90
N GLU A 79 8.61 18.67 17.16
CA GLU A 79 9.91 18.09 17.47
C GLU A 79 10.15 16.80 16.67
N THR A 80 11.27 16.75 15.96
CA THR A 80 11.60 15.61 15.10
C THR A 80 12.91 14.99 15.54
N THR A 81 12.85 13.73 15.98
CA THR A 81 14.01 12.94 16.40
C THR A 81 14.48 12.05 15.26
N VAL A 82 15.79 12.07 14.99
CA VAL A 82 16.42 11.15 14.03
C VAL A 82 16.94 9.94 14.79
N ALA A 83 16.36 8.76 14.52
CA ALA A 83 16.76 7.53 15.20
C ALA A 83 16.74 6.32 14.26
N THR A 84 17.76 5.48 14.38
CA THR A 84 17.84 4.20 13.65
C THR A 84 16.93 3.14 14.25
N HIS A 85 16.61 3.26 15.55
CA HIS A 85 15.71 2.35 16.25
C HIS A 85 14.61 3.13 16.99
N PRO A 86 13.32 2.79 16.83
CA PRO A 86 12.22 3.57 17.39
C PRO A 86 12.22 3.63 18.92
N ALA A 87 12.65 2.56 19.59
CA ALA A 87 12.68 2.51 21.04
C ALA A 87 13.68 3.50 21.69
N THR A 88 14.68 3.97 20.94
CA THR A 88 15.66 4.95 21.43
C THR A 88 15.24 6.39 21.17
N ALA A 89 14.17 6.60 20.41
CA ALA A 89 13.76 7.93 19.97
C ALA A 89 12.61 8.54 20.78
N ALA A 90 11.95 7.76 21.62
CA ALA A 90 10.75 8.16 22.33
C ALA A 90 10.88 7.84 23.83
N GLU A 91 12.07 8.11 24.44
CA GLU A 91 12.33 7.77 25.84
C GLU A 91 11.26 8.34 26.80
N ASP A 92 10.64 9.47 26.44
CA ASP A 92 9.62 10.15 27.25
C ASP A 92 8.23 10.24 26.59
N ARG A 93 8.01 9.62 25.41
CA ARG A 93 6.74 9.71 24.66
C ARG A 93 6.22 8.35 24.22
N ALA A 94 4.88 8.20 24.25
CA ALA A 94 4.24 7.02 23.65
C ALA A 94 4.44 7.00 22.12
N LEU A 95 5.02 5.91 21.59
CA LEU A 95 5.28 5.80 20.16
C LEU A 95 4.05 5.27 19.42
N LEU A 96 3.54 6.08 18.49
CA LEU A 96 2.50 5.71 17.54
C LEU A 96 3.16 5.18 16.27
N GLY A 97 3.07 3.89 16.06
CA GLY A 97 3.73 3.19 14.95
C GLY A 97 2.75 2.75 13.84
N PRO A 98 2.93 1.54 13.28
CA PRO A 98 2.17 1.02 12.15
C PRO A 98 0.64 1.01 12.34
N ALA A 99 0.15 0.93 13.58
CA ALA A 99 -1.28 0.99 13.91
C ALA A 99 -1.95 2.29 13.43
N LEU A 100 -1.22 3.42 13.36
CA LEU A 100 -1.72 4.68 12.79
C LEU A 100 -2.26 4.53 11.37
N LEU A 101 -1.75 3.57 10.63
CA LEU A 101 -1.93 3.43 9.18
C LEU A 101 -2.71 2.17 8.80
N GLY A 102 -3.25 1.44 9.80
CA GLY A 102 -3.92 0.16 9.57
C GLY A 102 -2.97 -1.01 9.26
N LEU A 103 -1.72 -0.92 9.72
CA LEU A 103 -0.66 -1.90 9.39
C LEU A 103 -0.30 -2.84 10.54
N ASP A 104 -0.98 -2.75 11.68
CA ASP A 104 -0.69 -3.54 12.88
C ASP A 104 -1.85 -4.52 13.17
N PRO A 105 -1.69 -5.82 12.97
CA PRO A 105 -2.75 -6.80 13.24
C PRO A 105 -3.07 -6.94 14.74
N ALA A 106 -2.13 -6.56 15.63
CA ALA A 106 -2.37 -6.59 17.08
C ALA A 106 -3.21 -5.41 17.57
N ARG A 107 -3.24 -4.31 16.81
CA ARG A 107 -4.08 -3.13 17.08
C ARG A 107 -4.80 -2.73 15.78
N PRO A 108 -5.85 -3.46 15.39
CA PRO A 108 -6.58 -3.20 14.16
C PRO A 108 -7.15 -1.78 14.11
N SER A 109 -6.93 -1.11 13.01
CA SER A 109 -7.49 0.21 12.70
C SER A 109 -7.90 0.27 11.23
N ALA A 110 -8.64 1.30 10.84
CA ALA A 110 -9.01 1.48 9.45
C ALA A 110 -7.76 1.61 8.55
N PRO A 111 -7.75 1.00 7.35
CA PRO A 111 -6.64 1.13 6.42
C PRO A 111 -6.57 2.57 5.88
N ALA A 112 -5.40 3.20 6.01
CA ALA A 112 -5.20 4.54 5.49
C ALA A 112 -4.84 4.57 4.00
N MET A 113 -4.45 3.43 3.42
CA MET A 113 -4.02 3.33 2.01
C MET A 113 -4.87 2.34 1.23
N ARG A 114 -5.28 2.76 0.02
CA ARG A 114 -5.85 1.91 -1.02
C ARG A 114 -4.92 1.92 -2.23
N LEU A 115 -4.44 0.74 -2.64
CA LEU A 115 -3.55 0.58 -3.79
C LEU A 115 -4.31 0.01 -4.99
N GLU A 116 -4.27 0.74 -6.10
CA GLU A 116 -4.90 0.32 -7.34
C GLU A 116 -3.95 0.34 -8.54
N GLY A 117 -4.18 -0.60 -9.45
CA GLY A 117 -3.60 -0.67 -10.78
C GLY A 117 -4.67 -0.65 -11.86
N GLU A 118 -4.26 -0.88 -13.10
CA GLU A 118 -5.13 -0.88 -14.27
C GLU A 118 -4.96 -2.15 -15.08
N VAL A 119 -6.07 -2.71 -15.57
CA VAL A 119 -6.07 -3.75 -16.60
C VAL A 119 -5.59 -3.14 -17.91
N ILE A 120 -4.52 -3.69 -18.49
CA ILE A 120 -3.97 -3.20 -19.77
C ILE A 120 -4.21 -4.14 -20.94
N ALA A 121 -4.57 -5.39 -20.67
CA ALA A 121 -4.94 -6.36 -21.69
C ALA A 121 -5.82 -7.46 -21.08
N VAL A 122 -6.70 -8.01 -21.91
CA VAL A 122 -7.60 -9.12 -21.55
C VAL A 122 -7.49 -10.19 -22.63
N LYS A 123 -7.45 -11.46 -22.20
CA LYS A 123 -7.35 -12.59 -23.13
C LYS A 123 -8.11 -13.80 -22.62
N ARG A 124 -9.01 -14.36 -23.41
CA ARG A 124 -9.60 -15.69 -23.16
C ARG A 124 -8.61 -16.77 -23.61
N VAL A 125 -8.38 -17.76 -22.75
CA VAL A 125 -7.44 -18.86 -23.00
C VAL A 125 -8.09 -20.22 -22.70
N PRO A 126 -7.65 -21.30 -23.37
CA PRO A 126 -8.13 -22.65 -23.07
C PRO A 126 -7.60 -23.14 -21.72
N ALA A 127 -8.13 -24.28 -21.25
CA ALA A 127 -7.59 -25.02 -20.12
C ALA A 127 -6.11 -25.41 -20.33
N HIS A 128 -5.41 -25.62 -19.22
CA HIS A 128 -3.99 -26.02 -19.17
C HIS A 128 -2.99 -25.03 -19.79
N ARG A 129 -3.41 -23.78 -20.04
CA ARG A 129 -2.52 -22.72 -20.54
C ARG A 129 -1.57 -22.28 -19.45
N GLY A 130 -0.26 -22.33 -19.72
CA GLY A 130 0.77 -21.78 -18.83
C GLY A 130 0.71 -20.26 -18.78
N VAL A 131 0.86 -19.69 -17.59
CA VAL A 131 0.77 -18.24 -17.33
C VAL A 131 2.10 -17.71 -16.81
N SER A 132 2.55 -16.59 -17.39
CA SER A 132 3.77 -15.88 -17.01
C SER A 132 5.05 -16.74 -17.12
N TYR A 133 6.16 -16.26 -16.56
CA TYR A 133 7.47 -16.93 -16.65
C TYR A 133 7.51 -18.22 -15.84
N GLY A 134 8.05 -19.28 -16.45
CA GLY A 134 8.26 -20.57 -15.81
C GLY A 134 6.98 -21.35 -15.57
N TYR A 135 5.84 -20.85 -16.06
CA TYR A 135 4.54 -21.54 -16.03
C TYR A 135 4.21 -22.17 -14.67
N THR A 136 4.48 -21.41 -13.59
CA THR A 136 4.18 -21.83 -12.21
C THR A 136 2.68 -21.88 -11.90
N TYR A 137 1.87 -21.37 -12.81
CA TYR A 137 0.43 -21.50 -12.85
C TYR A 137 -0.02 -21.98 -14.23
N ARG A 138 -1.05 -22.82 -14.24
CA ARG A 138 -1.76 -23.23 -15.46
C ARG A 138 -3.26 -23.12 -15.21
N THR A 139 -4.01 -22.64 -16.18
CA THR A 139 -5.48 -22.58 -16.11
C THR A 139 -6.06 -23.97 -15.99
N GLU A 140 -6.98 -24.17 -15.07
CA GLU A 140 -7.66 -25.49 -14.87
C GLU A 140 -8.78 -25.68 -15.86
N ARG A 141 -9.38 -24.58 -16.35
CA ARG A 141 -10.49 -24.52 -17.28
C ARG A 141 -10.26 -23.37 -18.29
N PRO A 142 -11.09 -23.27 -19.36
CA PRO A 142 -11.05 -22.06 -20.19
C PRO A 142 -11.31 -20.82 -19.33
N SER A 143 -10.41 -19.85 -19.37
CA SER A 143 -10.40 -18.73 -18.41
C SER A 143 -10.11 -17.40 -19.08
N THR A 144 -10.62 -16.33 -18.51
CA THR A 144 -10.27 -14.94 -18.83
C THR A 144 -9.05 -14.53 -18.00
N LEU A 145 -7.96 -14.22 -18.66
CA LEU A 145 -6.76 -13.67 -18.06
C LEU A 145 -6.69 -12.17 -18.27
N VAL A 146 -6.43 -11.41 -17.21
CA VAL A 146 -6.18 -9.97 -17.28
C VAL A 146 -4.73 -9.66 -16.95
N LEU A 147 -4.13 -8.77 -17.73
CA LEU A 147 -2.79 -8.25 -17.51
C LEU A 147 -2.89 -6.90 -16.80
N VAL A 148 -2.22 -6.77 -15.68
CA VAL A 148 -2.26 -5.58 -14.81
C VAL A 148 -0.93 -4.85 -14.85
N ALA A 149 -0.96 -3.54 -14.99
CA ALA A 149 0.23 -2.69 -15.16
C ALA A 149 0.91 -2.35 -13.82
N LEU A 150 1.24 -3.34 -13.03
CA LEU A 150 2.01 -3.24 -11.78
C LEU A 150 2.96 -4.42 -11.67
N GLY A 151 4.19 -4.19 -11.29
CA GLY A 151 5.18 -5.23 -11.15
C GLY A 151 6.22 -4.95 -10.05
N TYR A 152 7.30 -5.72 -10.03
CA TYR A 152 8.29 -5.56 -8.96
C TYR A 152 9.08 -4.24 -9.06
N ALA A 153 9.13 -3.58 -10.22
CA ALA A 153 9.71 -2.24 -10.37
C ALA A 153 8.82 -1.13 -9.75
N ASP A 154 7.56 -1.44 -9.45
CA ASP A 154 6.64 -0.57 -8.72
C ASP A 154 6.70 -0.80 -7.21
N GLY A 155 7.44 -1.83 -6.77
CA GLY A 155 7.53 -2.24 -5.36
C GLY A 155 6.69 -3.47 -5.01
N ILE A 156 5.97 -4.07 -5.99
CA ILE A 156 5.18 -5.28 -5.73
C ILE A 156 6.12 -6.46 -5.46
N LEU A 157 5.99 -7.07 -4.28
CA LEU A 157 6.86 -8.14 -3.84
C LEU A 157 6.70 -9.38 -4.73
N ARG A 158 7.80 -9.94 -5.26
CA ARG A 158 7.75 -11.15 -6.11
C ARG A 158 7.20 -12.38 -5.37
N VAL A 159 7.32 -12.42 -4.05
CA VAL A 159 6.74 -13.50 -3.22
C VAL A 159 5.20 -13.50 -3.26
N ALA A 160 4.56 -12.42 -3.72
CA ALA A 160 3.11 -12.33 -3.95
C ALA A 160 2.62 -13.18 -5.15
N SER A 161 3.54 -13.68 -5.98
CA SER A 161 3.23 -14.58 -7.10
C SER A 161 2.44 -15.81 -6.65
N ASN A 162 1.30 -16.04 -7.27
CA ASN A 162 0.34 -17.12 -6.97
C ASN A 162 -0.32 -17.05 -5.57
N LYS A 163 -0.16 -15.96 -4.82
CA LYS A 163 -0.61 -15.88 -3.43
C LYS A 163 -1.53 -14.69 -3.15
N ALA A 164 -1.04 -13.47 -3.44
CA ALA A 164 -1.69 -12.26 -2.98
C ALA A 164 -3.08 -12.07 -3.60
N PRO A 165 -4.10 -11.78 -2.76
CA PRO A 165 -5.45 -11.50 -3.24
C PRO A 165 -5.50 -10.16 -3.97
N VAL A 166 -6.40 -10.05 -4.96
CA VAL A 166 -6.71 -8.81 -5.67
C VAL A 166 -8.19 -8.81 -6.06
N LYS A 167 -8.77 -7.61 -6.25
CA LYS A 167 -10.14 -7.46 -6.72
C LYS A 167 -10.16 -6.77 -8.09
N VAL A 168 -10.90 -7.35 -9.03
CA VAL A 168 -11.11 -6.80 -10.37
C VAL A 168 -12.64 -6.74 -10.59
N GLY A 169 -13.19 -5.52 -10.63
CA GLY A 169 -14.65 -5.36 -10.64
C GLY A 169 -15.30 -6.01 -9.40
N ALA A 170 -16.23 -6.94 -9.62
CA ALA A 170 -16.87 -7.71 -8.55
C ALA A 170 -16.08 -8.97 -8.14
N THR A 171 -15.08 -9.39 -8.92
CA THR A 171 -14.36 -10.64 -8.75
C THR A 171 -13.16 -10.46 -7.83
N THR A 172 -13.10 -11.24 -6.76
CA THR A 172 -11.89 -11.41 -5.95
C THR A 172 -11.13 -12.63 -6.44
N GLY A 173 -9.89 -12.39 -6.88
CA GLY A 173 -8.97 -13.41 -7.34
C GLY A 173 -7.62 -13.30 -6.64
N ARG A 174 -6.58 -13.84 -7.28
CA ARG A 174 -5.20 -13.70 -6.80
C ARG A 174 -4.25 -13.42 -7.96
N ILE A 175 -3.11 -12.86 -7.64
CA ILE A 175 -2.01 -12.76 -8.59
C ILE A 175 -1.65 -14.16 -9.08
N THR A 176 -1.64 -14.35 -10.40
CA THR A 176 -1.53 -15.66 -11.06
C THR A 176 -0.26 -15.74 -11.89
N GLY A 177 0.57 -16.74 -11.62
CA GLY A 177 1.90 -16.84 -12.21
C GLY A 177 2.91 -15.89 -11.55
N ARG A 178 4.12 -15.83 -12.11
CA ARG A 178 5.21 -14.98 -11.58
C ARG A 178 5.02 -13.52 -11.95
N ILE A 179 5.21 -12.63 -10.97
CA ILE A 179 5.23 -11.19 -11.19
C ILE A 179 6.46 -10.82 -12.03
N ALA A 180 6.23 -10.05 -13.10
CA ALA A 180 7.26 -9.48 -13.96
C ALA A 180 7.68 -8.08 -13.46
N MET A 181 8.60 -7.42 -14.20
CA MET A 181 9.10 -6.09 -13.85
C MET A 181 7.98 -5.06 -13.75
N ASP A 182 7.10 -5.03 -14.76
CA ASP A 182 6.12 -3.96 -14.96
C ASP A 182 4.67 -4.44 -14.89
N GLN A 183 4.44 -5.74 -14.69
CA GLN A 183 3.10 -6.32 -14.82
C GLN A 183 2.95 -7.67 -14.10
N PHE A 184 1.70 -8.00 -13.78
CA PHE A 184 1.29 -9.34 -13.33
C PHE A 184 -0.02 -9.75 -14.00
N VAL A 185 -0.40 -11.01 -13.84
CA VAL A 185 -1.64 -11.58 -14.41
C VAL A 185 -2.59 -11.95 -13.28
N VAL A 186 -3.90 -11.83 -13.54
CA VAL A 186 -4.98 -12.39 -12.71
C VAL A 186 -5.84 -13.28 -13.58
N ASP A 187 -6.24 -14.45 -13.06
CA ASP A 187 -7.20 -15.35 -13.68
C ASP A 187 -8.59 -15.08 -13.11
N LEU A 188 -9.52 -14.61 -13.94
CA LEU A 188 -10.90 -14.30 -13.58
C LEU A 188 -11.87 -15.46 -13.85
N GLY A 189 -11.37 -16.58 -14.37
CA GLY A 189 -12.23 -17.71 -14.74
C GLY A 189 -13.23 -17.34 -15.84
N ASP A 190 -14.53 -17.38 -15.53
CA ASP A 190 -15.61 -17.05 -16.46
C ASP A 190 -16.03 -15.58 -16.43
N ASP A 191 -15.54 -14.82 -15.44
CA ASP A 191 -15.80 -13.38 -15.36
C ASP A 191 -15.03 -12.61 -16.44
N SER A 192 -15.44 -11.38 -16.67
CA SER A 192 -14.88 -10.49 -17.69
C SER A 192 -14.36 -9.20 -17.09
N ALA A 193 -13.45 -8.58 -17.80
CA ALA A 193 -12.97 -7.22 -17.55
C ALA A 193 -12.56 -6.57 -18.87
N GLU A 194 -12.36 -5.27 -18.86
CA GLU A 194 -11.90 -4.50 -20.00
C GLU A 194 -10.60 -3.75 -19.70
N PRO A 195 -9.77 -3.46 -20.72
CA PRO A 195 -8.65 -2.54 -20.55
C PRO A 195 -9.12 -1.19 -20.03
N GLY A 196 -8.49 -0.70 -18.95
CA GLY A 196 -8.92 0.49 -18.22
C GLY A 196 -9.62 0.20 -16.90
N ASP A 197 -10.07 -1.02 -16.67
CA ASP A 197 -10.69 -1.39 -15.39
C ASP A 197 -9.69 -1.30 -14.24
N ALA A 198 -10.20 -0.92 -13.05
CA ALA A 198 -9.40 -0.85 -11.84
C ALA A 198 -9.15 -2.24 -11.28
N VAL A 199 -7.92 -2.45 -10.82
CA VAL A 199 -7.50 -3.63 -10.05
C VAL A 199 -7.06 -3.17 -8.69
N ILE A 200 -7.78 -3.60 -7.65
CA ILE A 200 -7.46 -3.23 -6.26
C ILE A 200 -6.57 -4.31 -5.68
N LEU A 201 -5.37 -3.91 -5.28
CA LEU A 201 -4.44 -4.83 -4.64
C LEU A 201 -4.77 -4.95 -3.15
N PHE A 202 -4.99 -3.81 -2.50
CA PHE A 202 -5.50 -3.76 -1.14
C PHE A 202 -6.18 -2.40 -0.88
N GLY A 203 -7.12 -2.40 0.07
CA GLY A 203 -7.93 -1.24 0.43
C GLY A 203 -8.81 -1.56 1.63
N ASP A 204 -10.09 -1.22 1.55
CA ASP A 204 -11.05 -1.33 2.64
C ASP A 204 -11.89 -2.61 2.56
N ALA A 205 -11.82 -3.43 3.61
CA ALA A 205 -12.65 -4.63 3.74
C ALA A 205 -14.15 -4.34 3.74
N ALA A 206 -14.59 -3.17 4.21
CA ALA A 206 -15.99 -2.76 4.17
C ALA A 206 -16.53 -2.60 2.73
N LEU A 207 -15.62 -2.37 1.77
CA LEU A 207 -15.91 -2.33 0.33
C LEU A 207 -15.73 -3.70 -0.36
N GLY A 208 -15.48 -4.76 0.43
CA GLY A 208 -15.17 -6.09 -0.08
C GLY A 208 -13.83 -6.13 -0.83
N GLU A 209 -12.90 -5.25 -0.49
CA GLU A 209 -11.55 -5.22 -1.04
C GLU A 209 -10.61 -6.06 -0.16
N PRO A 210 -9.60 -6.73 -0.73
CA PRO A 210 -8.51 -7.28 0.07
C PRO A 210 -7.86 -6.19 0.91
N THR A 211 -7.38 -6.53 2.10
CA THR A 211 -6.64 -5.59 2.95
C THR A 211 -5.13 -5.80 2.81
N VAL A 212 -4.34 -4.83 3.26
CA VAL A 212 -2.89 -5.01 3.36
C VAL A 212 -2.52 -6.09 4.38
N LEU A 213 -3.38 -6.36 5.36
CA LEU A 213 -3.20 -7.46 6.33
C LEU A 213 -3.44 -8.82 5.67
N ASP A 214 -4.43 -8.96 4.78
CA ASP A 214 -4.60 -10.18 3.96
C ASP A 214 -3.37 -10.45 3.09
N TRP A 215 -2.77 -9.39 2.55
CA TRP A 215 -1.50 -9.50 1.84
C TRP A 215 -0.37 -9.94 2.76
N ALA A 216 -0.26 -9.35 3.95
CA ALA A 216 0.76 -9.70 4.94
C ALA A 216 0.69 -11.20 5.30
N ASP A 217 -0.51 -11.70 5.57
CA ASP A 217 -0.77 -13.11 5.88
C ASP A 217 -0.45 -14.02 4.69
N ALA A 218 -0.92 -13.69 3.49
CA ALA A 218 -0.66 -14.47 2.29
C ALA A 218 0.82 -14.58 1.94
N LEU A 219 1.60 -13.55 2.25
CA LEU A 219 3.03 -13.47 1.94
C LEU A 219 3.93 -13.95 3.08
N GLY A 220 3.44 -13.99 4.30
CA GLY A 220 4.24 -14.26 5.50
C GLY A 220 5.22 -13.13 5.84
N VAL A 221 4.83 -11.87 5.63
CA VAL A 221 5.62 -10.67 5.94
C VAL A 221 4.78 -9.65 6.68
N ALA A 222 5.40 -8.77 7.45
CA ALA A 222 4.67 -7.69 8.11
C ALA A 222 4.12 -6.67 7.09
N ALA A 223 2.92 -6.13 7.33
CA ALA A 223 2.26 -5.17 6.44
C ALA A 223 3.13 -3.92 6.14
N PRO A 224 3.88 -3.33 7.09
CA PRO A 224 4.81 -2.25 6.81
C PRO A 224 5.86 -2.57 5.73
N VAL A 225 6.27 -3.83 5.59
CA VAL A 225 7.23 -4.25 4.54
C VAL A 225 6.61 -4.12 3.15
N ILE A 226 5.29 -4.29 3.03
CA ILE A 226 4.56 -4.20 1.76
C ILE A 226 4.46 -2.74 1.33
N THR A 227 3.94 -1.88 2.20
CA THR A 227 3.65 -0.48 1.86
C THR A 227 4.90 0.38 1.71
N SER A 228 5.92 0.18 2.57
CA SER A 228 7.17 0.96 2.51
C SER A 228 8.02 0.70 1.25
N ARG A 229 7.74 -0.37 0.50
CA ARG A 229 8.45 -0.69 -0.74
C ARG A 229 7.82 -0.09 -2.00
N LEU A 230 6.64 0.51 -1.89
CA LEU A 230 5.97 1.14 -3.03
C LEU A 230 6.84 2.25 -3.61
N GLY A 231 7.24 2.08 -4.88
CA GLY A 231 8.20 2.95 -5.56
C GLY A 231 7.60 4.26 -6.07
N ARG A 232 8.47 5.12 -6.63
CA ARG A 232 8.09 6.43 -7.17
C ARG A 232 7.20 6.36 -8.42
N ARG A 233 7.04 5.19 -9.04
CA ARG A 233 6.14 4.98 -10.17
C ARG A 233 4.67 4.87 -9.74
N ILE A 234 4.41 4.70 -8.43
CA ILE A 234 3.08 4.77 -7.83
C ILE A 234 2.77 6.23 -7.51
N GLU A 235 1.75 6.78 -8.17
CA GLU A 235 1.21 8.11 -7.85
C GLU A 235 0.53 8.04 -6.47
N ARG A 236 0.88 8.96 -5.57
CA ARG A 236 0.19 9.10 -4.29
C ARG A 236 -0.79 10.24 -4.37
N THR A 237 -2.03 9.97 -4.04
CA THR A 237 -3.11 10.96 -3.93
C THR A 237 -3.65 10.98 -2.51
N TYR A 238 -4.11 12.12 -2.04
CA TYR A 238 -4.51 12.32 -0.65
C TYR A 238 -5.94 12.86 -0.60
N SER A 239 -6.74 12.37 0.38
CA SER A 239 -8.01 12.95 0.79
C SER A 239 -7.93 13.43 2.24
N GLU A 240 -8.77 14.47 2.55
CA GLU A 240 -8.84 15.08 3.87
C GLU A 240 -9.95 14.43 4.73
#